data_851720aa22c95625a84f5143e277fd76
#
_entry.id   851720aa22c95625a84f5143e277fd76
#
_cell.length_a   1.000
_cell.length_b   1.000
_cell.length_c   1.000
_cell.angle_alpha   90.00
_cell.angle_beta   90.00
_cell.angle_gamma   90.00
#
_symmetry.space_group_name_H-M   'P 1'
#
loop_
_entity.id
_entity.type
_entity.pdbx_description
1 polymer ?
#
loop_
_entity_poly.entity_id
_entity_poly.type
_entity_poly.pdbx_seq_one_letter_code
_entity_poly.pdbx_strand_id
1 'polypeptide(L)'
;MAFVNSTEEVSNIAFICNEEECPIVAWGTGTSLEGNALAHRGGISINMMNMNKILKVNNEDMDVIVQPGVTREELNSFIKDKGLFFPVDPGANASLGGMAATRASGTTAVRYGTMRENVLGLEVVLANGNIFK
;
A
#
# COMPACT_ATOMS: atom_id res chain seq x y z
N MET A 1 8.73 8.28 -13.88
CA MET A 1 8.20 7.92 -12.53
C MET A 1 7.71 9.21 -11.86
N ALA A 2 6.48 9.21 -11.34
CA ALA A 2 5.90 10.30 -10.59
C ALA A 2 5.95 9.95 -9.08
N PHE A 3 6.40 10.88 -8.25
CA PHE A 3 6.42 10.74 -6.80
C PHE A 3 5.23 11.52 -6.24
N VAL A 4 4.34 10.85 -5.53
CA VAL A 4 3.10 11.42 -5.02
C VAL A 4 3.11 11.53 -3.49
N ASN A 5 2.45 12.56 -2.99
CA ASN A 5 2.39 12.89 -1.56
C ASN A 5 0.96 12.82 -1.01
N SER A 6 -0.05 12.71 -1.88
CA SER A 6 -1.46 12.68 -1.47
C SER A 6 -2.33 11.84 -2.41
N THR A 7 -3.50 11.44 -1.92
CA THR A 7 -4.53 10.73 -2.70
C THR A 7 -5.02 11.57 -3.87
N GLU A 8 -5.11 12.88 -3.70
CA GLU A 8 -5.55 13.83 -4.75
C GLU A 8 -4.54 13.87 -5.90
N GLU A 9 -3.23 13.83 -5.61
CA GLU A 9 -2.20 13.76 -6.66
C GLU A 9 -2.32 12.46 -7.46
N VAL A 10 -2.56 11.33 -6.78
CA VAL A 10 -2.80 10.03 -7.45
C VAL A 10 -4.05 10.10 -8.32
N SER A 11 -5.14 10.68 -7.80
CA SER A 11 -6.40 10.87 -8.51
C SER A 11 -6.22 11.69 -9.79
N ASN A 12 -5.53 12.82 -9.71
CA ASN A 12 -5.25 13.68 -10.86
C ASN A 12 -4.41 12.96 -11.93
N ILE A 13 -3.37 12.23 -11.52
CA ILE A 13 -2.54 11.45 -12.45
C ILE A 13 -3.38 10.35 -13.10
N ALA A 14 -4.19 9.63 -12.33
CA ALA A 14 -5.05 8.57 -12.85
C ALA A 14 -6.05 9.11 -13.87
N PHE A 15 -6.69 10.24 -13.57
CA PHE A 15 -7.62 10.92 -14.47
C PHE A 15 -6.93 11.28 -15.81
N ILE A 16 -5.79 11.97 -15.76
CA ILE A 16 -5.04 12.38 -16.97
C ILE A 16 -4.62 11.14 -17.78
N CYS A 17 -4.09 10.12 -17.11
CA CYS A 17 -3.66 8.90 -17.78
C CYS A 17 -4.83 8.13 -18.42
N ASN A 18 -6.02 8.19 -17.83
CA ASN A 18 -7.23 7.60 -18.39
C ASN A 18 -7.69 8.32 -19.66
N GLU A 19 -7.66 9.66 -19.66
CA GLU A 19 -8.01 10.47 -20.86
C GLU A 19 -7.01 10.26 -21.99
N GLU A 20 -5.73 10.08 -21.68
CA GLU A 20 -4.65 9.93 -22.65
C GLU A 20 -4.33 8.45 -22.99
N GLU A 21 -5.14 7.51 -22.51
CA GLU A 21 -4.92 6.05 -22.67
C GLU A 21 -3.51 5.61 -22.24
N CYS A 22 -2.92 6.29 -21.25
CA CYS A 22 -1.57 6.05 -20.78
C CYS A 22 -1.55 5.00 -19.65
N PRO A 23 -0.81 3.89 -19.78
CA PRO A 23 -0.73 2.88 -18.74
C PRO A 23 -0.17 3.42 -17.42
N ILE A 24 -0.72 2.95 -16.30
CA ILE A 24 -0.25 3.28 -14.94
C ILE A 24 0.24 2.01 -14.24
N VAL A 25 1.35 2.13 -13.52
CA VAL A 25 1.87 1.10 -12.64
C VAL A 25 2.17 1.71 -11.27
N ALA A 26 1.54 1.21 -10.22
CA ALA A 26 1.87 1.63 -8.85
C ALA A 26 3.21 1.02 -8.41
N TRP A 27 4.02 1.82 -7.71
CA TRP A 27 5.29 1.41 -7.14
C TRP A 27 5.29 1.64 -5.63
N GLY A 28 5.53 0.58 -4.86
CA GLY A 28 5.84 0.64 -3.43
C GLY A 28 7.33 0.41 -3.21
N THR A 29 7.71 -0.63 -2.46
CA THR A 29 9.11 -1.02 -2.24
C THR A 29 9.72 -1.82 -3.40
N GLY A 30 8.93 -2.17 -4.42
CA GLY A 30 9.41 -2.93 -5.57
C GLY A 30 9.79 -4.38 -5.31
N THR A 31 9.37 -4.95 -4.19
CA THR A 31 9.78 -6.30 -3.72
C THR A 31 8.99 -7.45 -4.34
N SER A 32 8.00 -7.18 -5.19
CA SER A 32 7.18 -8.22 -5.82
C SER A 32 7.99 -9.09 -6.77
N LEU A 33 7.95 -10.41 -6.57
CA LEU A 33 8.61 -11.40 -7.43
C LEU A 33 7.88 -11.58 -8.78
N GLU A 34 6.59 -11.24 -8.83
CA GLU A 34 5.73 -11.38 -10.02
C GLU A 34 5.91 -10.24 -11.04
N GLY A 35 6.81 -9.30 -10.78
CA GLY A 35 7.04 -8.16 -11.67
C GLY A 35 5.93 -7.12 -11.72
N ASN A 36 5.05 -7.09 -10.73
CA ASN A 36 3.90 -6.16 -10.67
C ASN A 36 4.29 -4.68 -10.69
N ALA A 37 5.52 -4.36 -10.29
CA ALA A 37 6.05 -2.99 -10.30
C ALA A 37 6.68 -2.58 -11.64
N LEU A 38 6.71 -3.47 -12.63
CA LEU A 38 7.38 -3.22 -13.91
C LEU A 38 6.40 -2.66 -14.95
N ALA A 39 6.77 -1.54 -15.56
CA ALA A 39 5.99 -0.89 -16.62
C ALA A 39 6.27 -1.52 -17.98
N HIS A 40 5.90 -2.78 -18.20
CA HIS A 40 6.18 -3.54 -19.43
C HIS A 40 5.61 -2.89 -20.70
N ARG A 41 4.56 -2.09 -20.57
CA ARG A 41 3.91 -1.39 -21.69
C ARG A 41 4.26 0.10 -21.72
N GLY A 42 5.31 0.52 -20.99
CA GLY A 42 5.58 1.95 -20.78
C GLY A 42 4.57 2.60 -19.85
N GLY A 43 4.31 3.89 -20.04
CA GLY A 43 3.38 4.66 -19.23
C GLY A 43 4.01 5.32 -18.01
N ILE A 44 3.21 5.56 -16.97
CA ILE A 44 3.63 6.25 -15.75
C ILE A 44 3.71 5.27 -14.59
N SER A 45 4.88 5.23 -13.94
CA SER A 45 5.05 4.57 -12.66
C SER A 45 4.81 5.58 -11.54
N ILE A 46 3.83 5.32 -10.69
CA ILE A 46 3.46 6.17 -9.54
C ILE A 46 4.12 5.64 -8.29
N ASN A 47 5.11 6.36 -7.78
CA ASN A 47 5.81 6.00 -6.56
C ASN A 47 5.07 6.51 -5.34
N MET A 48 4.57 5.56 -4.52
CA MET A 48 3.75 5.82 -3.34
C MET A 48 4.58 5.99 -2.05
N MET A 49 5.91 5.88 -2.11
CA MET A 49 6.74 5.81 -0.91
C MET A 49 6.78 7.11 -0.10
N ASN A 50 6.46 8.27 -0.69
CA ASN A 50 6.34 9.52 0.07
C ASN A 50 5.05 9.58 0.92
N MET A 51 4.06 8.73 0.63
CA MET A 51 2.85 8.59 1.43
C MET A 51 3.10 7.56 2.54
N ASN A 52 3.94 7.91 3.52
CA ASN A 52 4.46 7.01 4.54
C ASN A 52 4.10 7.39 5.98
N LYS A 53 2.96 8.06 6.17
CA LYS A 53 2.52 8.46 7.50
C LYS A 53 1.62 7.41 8.14
N ILE A 54 1.87 7.14 9.44
CA ILE A 54 0.94 6.46 10.32
C ILE A 54 -0.01 7.53 10.84
N LEU A 55 -1.28 7.49 10.40
CA LEU A 55 -2.25 8.56 10.62
C LEU A 55 -2.94 8.42 11.99
N LYS A 56 -3.25 7.18 12.39
CA LYS A 56 -3.94 6.90 13.65
C LYS A 56 -3.63 5.48 14.14
N VAL A 57 -3.52 5.32 15.44
CA VAL A 57 -3.45 4.01 16.12
C VAL A 57 -4.52 3.97 17.20
N ASN A 58 -5.43 3.03 17.10
CA ASN A 58 -6.49 2.76 18.07
C ASN A 58 -6.10 1.50 18.87
N ASN A 59 -5.51 1.71 20.04
CA ASN A 59 -5.01 0.59 20.85
C ASN A 59 -6.12 -0.33 21.35
N GLU A 60 -7.28 0.22 21.72
CA GLU A 60 -8.41 -0.53 22.26
C GLU A 60 -9.07 -1.41 21.18
N ASP A 61 -9.18 -0.87 19.96
CA ASP A 61 -9.76 -1.58 18.82
C ASP A 61 -8.73 -2.44 18.07
N MET A 62 -7.44 -2.29 18.41
CA MET A 62 -6.32 -2.96 17.76
C MET A 62 -6.28 -2.72 16.24
N ASP A 63 -6.62 -1.51 15.81
CA ASP A 63 -6.53 -1.10 14.42
C ASP A 63 -5.58 0.10 14.20
N VAL A 64 -5.19 0.32 12.95
CA VAL A 64 -4.32 1.41 12.56
C VAL A 64 -4.72 1.95 11.18
N ILE A 65 -4.66 3.28 11.04
CA ILE A 65 -4.84 3.96 9.76
C ILE A 65 -3.48 4.43 9.29
N VAL A 66 -3.06 3.96 8.12
CA VAL A 66 -1.75 4.24 7.54
C VAL A 66 -1.86 4.65 6.07
N GLN A 67 -0.88 5.40 5.59
CA GLN A 67 -0.69 5.65 4.18
C GLN A 67 0.00 4.45 3.49
N PRO A 68 -0.16 4.27 2.18
CA PRO A 68 0.25 3.05 1.47
C PRO A 68 1.76 2.80 1.43
N GLY A 69 2.58 3.85 1.58
CA GLY A 69 4.04 3.76 1.58
C GLY A 69 4.65 3.34 2.92
N VAL A 70 3.87 3.30 4.01
CA VAL A 70 4.36 2.78 5.30
C VAL A 70 4.78 1.34 5.13
N THR A 71 5.99 1.01 5.58
CA THR A 71 6.48 -0.37 5.54
C THR A 71 6.03 -1.16 6.78
N ARG A 72 6.02 -2.49 6.64
CA ARG A 72 5.70 -3.39 7.76
C ARG A 72 6.61 -3.16 8.97
N GLU A 73 7.91 -3.00 8.73
CA GLU A 73 8.89 -2.80 9.80
C GLU A 73 8.71 -1.45 10.50
N GLU A 74 8.44 -0.39 9.74
CA GLU A 74 8.13 0.93 10.31
C GLU A 74 6.89 0.88 11.20
N LEU A 75 5.80 0.25 10.72
CA LEU A 75 4.61 0.07 11.51
C LEU A 75 4.90 -0.71 12.79
N ASN A 76 5.54 -1.87 12.69
CA ASN A 76 5.85 -2.70 13.85
C ASN A 76 6.79 -2.01 14.85
N SER A 77 7.76 -1.24 14.37
CA SER A 77 8.61 -0.42 15.22
C SER A 77 7.84 0.66 15.98
N PHE A 78 6.82 1.23 15.33
CA PHE A 78 5.99 2.28 15.92
C PHE A 78 5.02 1.75 17.00
N ILE A 79 4.44 0.55 16.79
CA ILE A 79 3.40 0.01 17.69
C ILE A 79 3.92 -0.97 18.76
N LYS A 80 5.19 -1.39 18.69
CA LYS A 80 5.77 -2.39 19.62
C LYS A 80 5.63 -2.02 21.09
N ASP A 81 5.82 -0.74 21.43
CA ASP A 81 5.75 -0.25 22.81
C ASP A 81 4.31 -0.23 23.36
N LYS A 82 3.32 -0.45 22.50
CA LYS A 82 1.91 -0.62 22.83
C LYS A 82 1.50 -2.09 23.02
N GLY A 83 2.47 -3.01 22.91
CA GLY A 83 2.23 -4.45 22.96
C GLY A 83 1.52 -5.01 21.73
N LEU A 84 1.50 -4.27 20.63
CA LEU A 84 0.84 -4.64 19.37
C LEU A 84 1.87 -4.96 18.28
N PHE A 85 1.46 -5.75 17.31
CA PHE A 85 2.22 -5.98 16.09
C PHE A 85 1.31 -6.27 14.89
N PHE A 86 1.77 -5.91 13.70
CA PHE A 86 1.12 -6.27 12.45
C PHE A 86 1.64 -7.64 11.99
N PRO A 87 0.75 -8.65 11.85
CA PRO A 87 1.20 -10.03 11.79
C PRO A 87 1.64 -10.54 10.41
N VAL A 88 1.26 -9.86 9.32
CA VAL A 88 1.57 -10.35 7.96
C VAL A 88 3.04 -10.10 7.65
N ASP A 89 3.81 -11.17 7.45
CA ASP A 89 5.25 -11.12 7.20
C ASP A 89 5.62 -11.83 5.89
N PRO A 90 5.74 -11.10 4.78
CA PRO A 90 6.11 -11.68 3.49
C PRO A 90 7.61 -11.99 3.33
N GLY A 91 8.41 -11.77 4.39
CA GLY A 91 9.86 -11.94 4.37
C GLY A 91 10.63 -10.71 3.88
N ALA A 92 10.06 -9.93 2.97
CA ALA A 92 10.62 -8.64 2.55
C ALA A 92 10.02 -7.51 3.38
N ASN A 93 10.77 -6.41 3.59
CA ASN A 93 10.22 -5.19 4.18
C ASN A 93 9.39 -4.43 3.13
N ALA A 94 8.17 -4.89 2.92
CA ALA A 94 7.26 -4.36 1.91
C ALA A 94 6.39 -3.22 2.46
N SER A 95 5.94 -2.34 1.56
CA SER A 95 4.96 -1.31 1.87
C SER A 95 3.57 -1.91 2.04
N LEU A 96 2.79 -1.41 3.01
CA LEU A 96 1.46 -1.95 3.34
C LEU A 96 0.48 -1.83 2.17
N GLY A 97 0.54 -0.74 1.40
CA GLY A 97 -0.26 -0.62 0.18
C GLY A 97 0.11 -1.67 -0.88
N GLY A 98 1.40 -1.94 -1.07
CA GLY A 98 1.88 -3.00 -1.95
C GLY A 98 1.47 -4.39 -1.48
N MET A 99 1.56 -4.64 -0.17
CA MET A 99 1.09 -5.90 0.43
C MET A 99 -0.42 -6.10 0.24
N ALA A 100 -1.22 -5.05 0.40
CA ALA A 100 -2.66 -5.10 0.15
C ALA A 100 -2.96 -5.41 -1.32
N ALA A 101 -2.30 -4.71 -2.24
CA ALA A 101 -2.49 -4.86 -3.69
C ALA A 101 -2.15 -6.27 -4.20
N THR A 102 -1.13 -6.91 -3.62
CA THR A 102 -0.69 -8.26 -4.00
C THR A 102 -1.29 -9.37 -3.14
N ARG A 103 -2.17 -9.02 -2.20
CA ARG A 103 -2.72 -9.98 -1.22
C ARG A 103 -1.60 -10.77 -0.52
N ALA A 104 -0.61 -10.07 -0.01
CA ALA A 104 0.55 -10.67 0.60
C ALA A 104 0.17 -11.65 1.73
N SER A 105 0.94 -12.71 1.84
CA SER A 105 0.92 -13.70 2.89
C SER A 105 2.27 -13.71 3.61
N GLY A 106 2.47 -14.62 4.54
CA GLY A 106 3.75 -14.75 5.23
C GLY A 106 3.80 -15.95 6.16
N THR A 107 4.90 -16.06 6.90
CA THR A 107 5.19 -17.20 7.76
C THR A 107 4.17 -17.39 8.89
N THR A 108 3.51 -16.32 9.29
CA THR A 108 2.50 -16.31 10.38
C THR A 108 1.06 -16.49 9.87
N ALA A 109 0.85 -16.64 8.57
CA ALA A 109 -0.48 -16.64 7.94
C ALA A 109 -1.39 -17.79 8.43
N VAL A 110 -0.83 -18.94 8.81
CA VAL A 110 -1.61 -20.05 9.38
C VAL A 110 -2.37 -19.63 10.64
N ARG A 111 -1.78 -18.73 11.46
CA ARG A 111 -2.39 -18.27 12.70
C ARG A 111 -3.19 -16.98 12.53
N TYR A 112 -2.66 -16.03 11.76
CA TYR A 112 -3.18 -14.66 11.72
C TYR A 112 -3.82 -14.29 10.37
N GLY A 113 -3.82 -15.20 9.40
CA GLY A 113 -4.33 -14.91 8.07
C GLY A 113 -3.33 -14.13 7.18
N THR A 114 -3.83 -13.72 6.05
CA THR A 114 -3.11 -12.93 5.03
C THR A 114 -3.51 -11.46 5.12
N MET A 115 -3.08 -10.62 4.17
CA MET A 115 -3.56 -9.24 4.07
C MET A 115 -5.08 -9.17 3.98
N ARG A 116 -5.74 -10.13 3.35
CA ARG A 116 -7.21 -10.15 3.22
C ARG A 116 -7.93 -10.08 4.57
N GLU A 117 -7.44 -10.84 5.55
CA GLU A 117 -8.04 -10.92 6.89
C GLU A 117 -7.62 -9.74 7.78
N ASN A 118 -6.51 -9.07 7.43
CA ASN A 118 -5.91 -8.01 8.23
C ASN A 118 -6.15 -6.59 7.69
N VAL A 119 -6.88 -6.45 6.57
CA VAL A 119 -7.28 -5.15 6.01
C VAL A 119 -8.76 -4.93 6.26
N LEU A 120 -9.10 -3.93 7.08
CA LEU A 120 -10.48 -3.61 7.47
C LEU A 120 -11.15 -2.63 6.50
N GLY A 121 -10.37 -1.78 5.84
CA GLY A 121 -10.87 -0.79 4.90
C GLY A 121 -9.75 -0.27 4.01
N LEU A 122 -10.13 0.28 2.87
CA LEU A 122 -9.22 0.84 1.88
C LEU A 122 -9.77 2.16 1.35
N GLU A 123 -8.90 3.15 1.21
CA GLU A 123 -9.12 4.26 0.30
C GLU A 123 -8.46 3.92 -1.04
N VAL A 124 -9.24 3.91 -2.12
CA VAL A 124 -8.76 3.51 -3.45
C VAL A 124 -9.03 4.60 -4.48
N VAL A 125 -8.07 4.77 -5.39
CA VAL A 125 -8.25 5.59 -6.59
C VAL A 125 -8.49 4.65 -7.77
N LEU A 126 -9.63 4.84 -8.44
CA LEU A 126 -9.96 4.09 -9.65
C LEU A 126 -9.24 4.64 -10.88
N ALA A 127 -9.27 3.88 -11.98
CA ALA A 127 -8.63 4.28 -13.24
C ALA A 127 -9.10 5.64 -13.77
N ASN A 128 -10.37 5.99 -13.55
CA ASN A 128 -10.94 7.29 -13.94
C ASN A 128 -10.65 8.44 -12.95
N GLY A 129 -9.79 8.21 -11.97
CA GLY A 129 -9.44 9.19 -10.94
C GLY A 129 -10.42 9.26 -9.74
N ASN A 130 -11.55 8.59 -9.76
CA ASN A 130 -12.50 8.62 -8.65
C ASN A 130 -11.92 7.98 -7.39
N ILE A 131 -12.16 8.63 -6.24
CA ILE A 131 -11.72 8.15 -4.92
C ILE A 131 -12.90 7.46 -4.23
N PHE A 132 -12.65 6.25 -3.71
CA PHE A 132 -13.60 5.47 -2.91
C PHE A 132 -13.01 5.14 -1.54
N LYS A 133 -13.88 5.08 -0.52
CA LYS A 133 -13.56 4.69 0.86
C LYS A 133 -14.47 3.56 1.31
#